data_72de1dd90abaccb9c22b03ade31ea233
#
_entry.id   72de1dd90abaccb9c22b03ade31ea233
#
_cell.length_a   1.000
_cell.length_b   1.000
_cell.length_c   1.000
_cell.angle_alpha   90.00
_cell.angle_beta   90.00
_cell.angle_gamma   90.00
#
_symmetry.space_group_name_H-M   'P 1'
#
loop_
_entity.id
_entity.type
_entity.pdbx_description
1 polymer ?
#
loop_
_entity_poly.entity_id
_entity_poly.type
_entity_poly.pdbx_seq_one_letter_code
_entity_poly.pdbx_strand_id
1 'polypeptide(L)'
;MEKTYIGLDPGIEGFVTAMFPNGNYEFYSIDENDDLALNRILKSIKERSWQVTAVLEDVHALFSASAKSTFNFGEIKGILKGLLVANEIPYTLVQPKDWQREIWINQDMIVSYKTVIRGDKEIKQKVVDTKSTSINSARRLFPQIDLRKNERCKKIDDNKVDSLLMAEYARRKNL
;
A
#
# COMPACT_ATOMS: atom_id res chain seq x y z
N MET A 1 -16.33 -8.44 -16.54
CA MET A 1 -16.64 -7.03 -16.24
C MET A 1 -15.35 -6.36 -15.78
N GLU A 2 -15.07 -5.21 -16.34
CA GLU A 2 -13.80 -4.53 -16.15
C GLU A 2 -13.86 -3.64 -14.91
N LYS A 3 -13.19 -4.06 -13.84
CA LYS A 3 -13.17 -3.41 -12.53
C LYS A 3 -11.86 -2.68 -12.29
N THR A 4 -11.93 -1.47 -11.74
CA THR A 4 -10.76 -0.72 -11.26
C THR A 4 -10.48 -1.06 -9.81
N TYR A 5 -9.23 -1.31 -9.47
CA TYR A 5 -8.78 -1.63 -8.13
C TYR A 5 -7.90 -0.52 -7.58
N ILE A 6 -8.18 -0.06 -6.38
CA ILE A 6 -7.42 1.00 -5.72
C ILE A 6 -6.72 0.42 -4.51
N GLY A 7 -5.41 0.66 -4.40
CA GLY A 7 -4.62 0.39 -3.20
C GLY A 7 -4.24 1.71 -2.51
N LEU A 8 -4.43 1.79 -1.20
CA LEU A 8 -4.14 2.98 -0.40
C LEU A 8 -3.22 2.64 0.77
N ASP A 9 -2.02 3.21 0.73
CA ASP A 9 -1.09 3.23 1.86
C ASP A 9 -1.27 4.56 2.62
N PRO A 10 -1.79 4.54 3.87
CA PRO A 10 -2.17 5.75 4.59
C PRO A 10 -1.00 6.43 5.35
N GLY A 11 0.24 6.31 4.89
CA GLY A 11 1.37 7.06 5.44
C GLY A 11 1.34 8.54 5.05
N ILE A 12 2.10 9.40 5.76
CA ILE A 12 2.31 10.81 5.36
C ILE A 12 2.88 10.87 3.94
N GLU A 13 3.88 10.04 3.66
CA GLU A 13 4.48 9.85 2.33
C GLU A 13 3.78 8.72 1.55
N GLY A 14 2.55 8.37 1.94
CA GLY A 14 1.77 7.30 1.36
C GLY A 14 1.32 7.55 -0.06
N PHE A 15 0.70 6.55 -0.66
CA PHE A 15 0.24 6.60 -2.05
C PHE A 15 -1.18 6.06 -2.21
N VAL A 16 -1.88 6.61 -3.19
CA VAL A 16 -3.08 6.05 -3.80
C VAL A 16 -2.69 5.52 -5.17
N THR A 17 -2.85 4.23 -5.41
CA THR A 17 -2.62 3.59 -6.71
C THR A 17 -3.94 3.11 -7.29
N ALA A 18 -4.26 3.53 -8.52
CA ALA A 18 -5.38 3.00 -9.28
C ALA A 18 -4.88 2.07 -10.39
N MET A 19 -5.39 0.85 -10.44
CA MET A 19 -5.15 -0.16 -11.46
C MET A 19 -6.41 -0.30 -12.32
N PHE A 20 -6.34 0.17 -13.56
CA PHE A 20 -7.45 0.15 -14.51
C PHE A 20 -7.50 -1.14 -15.34
N PRO A 21 -8.70 -1.55 -15.81
CA PRO A 21 -8.87 -2.76 -16.61
C PRO A 21 -8.09 -2.78 -17.92
N ASN A 22 -7.83 -1.61 -18.50
CA ASN A 22 -7.05 -1.46 -19.74
C ASN A 22 -5.53 -1.64 -19.56
N GLY A 23 -5.07 -1.99 -18.35
CA GLY A 23 -3.66 -2.15 -18.01
C GLY A 23 -2.94 -0.85 -17.64
N ASN A 24 -3.65 0.28 -17.56
CA ASN A 24 -3.09 1.54 -17.08
C ASN A 24 -3.02 1.59 -15.57
N TYR A 25 -2.01 2.29 -15.07
CA TYR A 25 -1.78 2.53 -13.65
C TYR A 25 -1.62 4.01 -13.40
N GLU A 26 -2.25 4.52 -12.37
CA GLU A 26 -2.09 5.90 -11.92
C GLU A 26 -1.66 5.90 -10.46
N PHE A 27 -0.71 6.79 -10.12
CA PHE A 27 -0.11 6.88 -8.80
C PHE A 27 -0.22 8.32 -8.31
N TYR A 28 -0.69 8.48 -7.09
CA TYR A 28 -0.88 9.78 -6.45
C TYR A 28 -0.26 9.76 -5.06
N SER A 29 0.74 10.61 -4.85
CA SER A 29 1.38 10.78 -3.55
C SER A 29 0.48 11.57 -2.61
N ILE A 30 0.33 11.13 -1.37
CA ILE A 30 -0.53 11.79 -0.37
C ILE A 30 0.09 13.10 0.09
N ASP A 31 1.40 13.17 0.29
CA ASP A 31 2.11 14.38 0.72
C ASP A 31 2.17 15.49 -0.34
N GLU A 32 1.95 15.17 -1.60
CA GLU A 32 1.90 16.13 -2.71
C GLU A 32 0.46 16.63 -3.00
N ASN A 33 -0.54 16.12 -2.28
CA ASN A 33 -1.95 16.42 -2.51
C ASN A 33 -2.65 16.77 -1.18
N ASP A 34 -3.39 17.86 -1.16
CA ASP A 34 -4.30 18.15 -0.06
C ASP A 34 -5.57 17.27 -0.13
N ASP A 35 -6.39 17.32 0.92
CA ASP A 35 -7.61 16.51 1.02
C ASP A 35 -8.58 16.76 -0.14
N LEU A 36 -8.64 18.01 -0.62
CA LEU A 36 -9.52 18.39 -1.73
C LEU A 36 -8.99 17.82 -3.06
N ALA A 37 -7.66 17.82 -3.26
CA ALA A 37 -7.04 17.20 -4.41
C ALA A 37 -7.24 15.67 -4.39
N LEU A 38 -7.03 15.02 -3.25
CA LEU A 38 -7.30 13.59 -3.06
C LEU A 38 -8.77 13.24 -3.35
N ASN A 39 -9.70 14.07 -2.90
CA ASN A 39 -11.13 13.90 -3.22
C ASN A 39 -11.39 13.97 -4.72
N ARG A 40 -10.82 14.95 -5.42
CA ARG A 40 -10.96 15.08 -6.89
C ARG A 40 -10.38 13.88 -7.63
N ILE A 41 -9.24 13.38 -7.16
CA ILE A 41 -8.59 12.18 -7.70
C ILE A 41 -9.52 10.96 -7.59
N LEU A 42 -10.02 10.67 -6.38
CA LEU A 42 -10.91 9.52 -6.15
C LEU A 42 -12.22 9.64 -6.93
N LYS A 43 -12.80 10.85 -6.99
CA LYS A 43 -13.97 11.13 -7.80
C LYS A 43 -13.72 10.88 -9.28
N SER A 44 -12.60 11.39 -9.82
CA SER A 44 -12.22 11.15 -11.22
C SER A 44 -12.00 9.67 -11.53
N ILE A 45 -11.37 8.90 -10.63
CA ILE A 45 -11.22 7.45 -10.80
C ILE A 45 -12.60 6.77 -10.84
N LYS A 46 -13.50 7.15 -9.94
CA LYS A 46 -14.87 6.61 -9.88
C LYS A 46 -15.66 6.90 -11.15
N GLU A 47 -15.61 8.13 -11.65
CA GLU A 47 -16.34 8.56 -12.86
C GLU A 47 -15.85 7.85 -14.13
N ARG A 48 -14.56 7.49 -14.20
CA ARG A 48 -13.95 6.76 -15.32
C ARG A 48 -14.05 5.24 -15.23
N SER A 49 -14.62 4.73 -14.15
CA SER A 49 -14.67 3.30 -13.86
C SER A 49 -16.11 2.79 -13.85
N TRP A 50 -16.37 1.68 -14.55
CA TRP A 50 -17.67 1.01 -14.47
C TRP A 50 -17.91 0.43 -13.06
N GLN A 51 -16.91 -0.24 -12.55
CA GLN A 51 -16.87 -0.72 -11.17
C GLN A 51 -15.54 -0.36 -10.54
N VAL A 52 -15.55 0.01 -9.28
CA VAL A 52 -14.36 0.36 -8.51
C VAL A 52 -14.44 -0.22 -7.12
N THR A 53 -13.32 -0.68 -6.59
CA THR A 53 -13.17 -1.06 -5.19
C THR A 53 -11.80 -0.63 -4.68
N ALA A 54 -11.68 -0.44 -3.38
CA ALA A 54 -10.44 -0.03 -2.76
C ALA A 54 -10.01 -0.99 -1.65
N VAL A 55 -8.70 -1.11 -1.47
CA VAL A 55 -8.07 -1.69 -0.28
C VAL A 55 -7.31 -0.59 0.44
N LEU A 56 -7.61 -0.39 1.70
CA LEU A 56 -6.93 0.54 2.59
C LEU A 56 -6.20 -0.26 3.67
N GLU A 57 -4.92 0.03 3.88
CA GLU A 57 -4.14 -0.67 4.88
C GLU A 57 -4.67 -0.40 6.30
N ASP A 58 -4.84 -1.47 7.07
CA ASP A 58 -5.33 -1.44 8.44
C ASP A 58 -4.20 -1.70 9.43
N VAL A 59 -3.34 -0.72 9.62
CA VAL A 59 -2.35 -0.76 10.70
C VAL A 59 -3.04 -0.30 11.98
N HIS A 60 -3.04 -1.19 12.98
CA HIS A 60 -3.45 -0.85 14.33
C HIS A 60 -2.30 -0.12 15.06
N ALA A 61 -2.17 -0.06 16.30
CA ALA A 61 -1.14 0.70 17.01
C ALA A 61 0.29 0.48 16.43
N LEU A 62 0.95 1.55 16.05
CA LEU A 62 2.36 1.54 15.67
C LEU A 62 3.21 1.40 16.94
N PHE A 63 3.44 0.15 17.39
CA PHE A 63 4.32 -0.12 18.51
C PHE A 63 5.71 0.44 18.21
N SER A 64 6.25 1.25 19.12
CA SER A 64 7.51 1.99 19.01
C SER A 64 7.50 3.28 18.16
N ALA A 65 6.39 3.69 17.55
CA ALA A 65 6.29 5.00 16.95
C ALA A 65 6.00 6.10 18.00
N SER A 66 6.34 7.34 17.66
CA SER A 66 5.98 8.47 18.50
C SER A 66 4.46 8.69 18.51
N ALA A 67 3.93 9.30 19.58
CA ALA A 67 2.51 9.68 19.63
C ALA A 67 2.11 10.55 18.42
N LYS A 68 2.99 11.48 17.99
CA LYS A 68 2.78 12.31 16.80
C LYS A 68 2.65 11.46 15.53
N SER A 69 3.53 10.49 15.31
CA SER A 69 3.47 9.62 14.12
C SER A 69 2.19 8.78 14.10
N THR A 70 1.78 8.26 15.26
CA THR A 70 0.55 7.48 15.39
C THR A 70 -0.68 8.34 15.14
N PHE A 71 -0.70 9.58 15.65
CA PHE A 71 -1.79 10.53 15.41
C PHE A 71 -1.92 10.88 13.94
N ASN A 72 -0.82 11.31 13.29
CA ASN A 72 -0.82 11.66 11.87
C ASN A 72 -1.27 10.49 10.98
N PHE A 73 -0.81 9.27 11.30
CA PHE A 73 -1.26 8.08 10.58
C PHE A 73 -2.77 7.84 10.72
N GLY A 74 -3.30 7.99 11.94
CA GLY A 74 -4.72 7.85 12.22
C GLY A 74 -5.56 8.92 11.52
N GLU A 75 -5.07 10.16 11.47
CA GLU A 75 -5.70 11.28 10.77
C GLU A 75 -5.81 11.01 9.26
N ILE A 76 -4.69 10.70 8.59
CA ILE A 76 -4.67 10.40 7.16
C ILE A 76 -5.57 9.20 6.83
N LYS A 77 -5.49 8.13 7.61
CA LYS A 77 -6.37 6.97 7.44
C LYS A 77 -7.84 7.35 7.58
N GLY A 78 -8.16 8.22 8.54
CA GLY A 78 -9.53 8.75 8.73
C GLY A 78 -10.01 9.57 7.55
N ILE A 79 -9.16 10.47 7.02
CA ILE A 79 -9.43 11.27 5.82
C ILE A 79 -9.70 10.35 4.63
N LEU A 80 -8.80 9.40 4.32
CA LEU A 80 -8.97 8.47 3.21
C LEU A 80 -10.27 7.66 3.30
N LYS A 81 -10.63 7.17 4.50
CA LYS A 81 -11.92 6.50 4.71
C LYS A 81 -13.10 7.43 4.43
N GLY A 82 -13.05 8.66 4.92
CA GLY A 82 -14.08 9.67 4.67
C GLY A 82 -14.24 9.96 3.18
N LEU A 83 -13.14 10.10 2.45
CA LEU A 83 -13.13 10.36 1.02
C LEU A 83 -13.67 9.17 0.22
N LEU A 84 -13.33 7.92 0.59
CA LEU A 84 -13.90 6.72 -0.04
C LEU A 84 -15.42 6.65 0.15
N VAL A 85 -15.92 6.91 1.36
CA VAL A 85 -17.36 6.96 1.66
C VAL A 85 -18.05 8.08 0.87
N ALA A 86 -17.48 9.29 0.86
CA ALA A 86 -18.05 10.45 0.16
C ALA A 86 -18.15 10.24 -1.35
N ASN A 87 -17.26 9.45 -1.94
CA ASN A 87 -17.27 9.10 -3.38
C ASN A 87 -17.97 7.76 -3.66
N GLU A 88 -18.65 7.16 -2.67
CA GLU A 88 -19.32 5.86 -2.82
C GLU A 88 -18.42 4.76 -3.39
N ILE A 89 -17.15 4.73 -2.97
CA ILE A 89 -16.18 3.71 -3.34
C ILE A 89 -16.19 2.62 -2.27
N PRO A 90 -16.66 1.41 -2.56
CA PRO A 90 -16.56 0.28 -1.64
C PRO A 90 -15.09 0.01 -1.30
N TYR A 91 -14.81 -0.24 -0.02
CA TYR A 91 -13.45 -0.53 0.41
C TYR A 91 -13.38 -1.63 1.46
N THR A 92 -12.23 -2.29 1.50
CA THR A 92 -11.90 -3.31 2.50
C THR A 92 -10.66 -2.84 3.28
N LEU A 93 -10.72 -2.94 4.61
CA LEU A 93 -9.56 -2.74 5.47
C LEU A 93 -8.75 -4.04 5.51
N VAL A 94 -7.45 -3.97 5.22
CA VAL A 94 -6.59 -5.16 5.13
C VAL A 94 -5.32 -4.96 5.95
N GLN A 95 -5.00 -5.91 6.82
CA GLN A 95 -3.76 -5.88 7.59
C GLN A 95 -2.55 -6.12 6.68
N PRO A 96 -1.38 -5.52 6.98
CA PRO A 96 -0.16 -5.73 6.21
C PRO A 96 0.16 -7.22 5.97
N LYS A 97 0.04 -8.04 7.00
CA LYS A 97 0.33 -9.48 6.91
C LYS A 97 -0.55 -10.24 5.91
N ASP A 98 -1.79 -9.79 5.70
CA ASP A 98 -2.74 -10.49 4.84
C ASP A 98 -2.46 -10.26 3.37
N TRP A 99 -2.23 -9.00 2.95
CA TRP A 99 -1.86 -8.72 1.58
C TRP A 99 -0.44 -9.21 1.26
N GLN A 100 0.51 -9.08 2.19
CA GLN A 100 1.88 -9.57 2.05
C GLN A 100 1.91 -11.09 1.81
N ARG A 101 1.16 -11.86 2.59
CA ARG A 101 1.06 -13.33 2.44
C ARG A 101 0.49 -13.76 1.10
N GLU A 102 -0.42 -12.97 0.52
CA GLU A 102 -1.00 -13.26 -0.80
C GLU A 102 -0.06 -12.91 -1.96
N ILE A 103 0.74 -11.87 -1.80
CA ILE A 103 1.56 -11.30 -2.87
C ILE A 103 2.97 -11.89 -2.90
N TRP A 104 3.61 -12.01 -1.73
CA TRP A 104 5.00 -12.43 -1.63
C TRP A 104 5.16 -13.93 -1.88
N ILE A 105 6.21 -14.29 -2.61
CA ILE A 105 6.65 -15.69 -2.78
C ILE A 105 8.06 -15.84 -2.21
N ASN A 106 8.50 -17.09 -2.02
CA ASN A 106 9.82 -17.35 -1.42
C ASN A 106 10.98 -16.67 -2.16
N GLN A 107 10.89 -16.54 -3.49
CA GLN A 107 11.94 -15.90 -4.31
C GLN A 107 12.06 -14.38 -4.04
N ASP A 108 10.99 -13.75 -3.59
CA ASP A 108 10.99 -12.30 -3.31
C ASP A 108 11.61 -12.00 -1.95
N MET A 109 11.60 -12.97 -1.01
CA MET A 109 11.85 -12.75 0.40
C MET A 109 13.32 -12.47 0.71
N ILE A 110 13.57 -11.33 1.32
CA ILE A 110 14.87 -10.97 1.91
C ILE A 110 14.81 -11.26 3.41
N VAL A 111 15.61 -12.23 3.83
CA VAL A 111 15.57 -12.75 5.20
C VAL A 111 16.92 -12.59 5.87
N SER A 112 16.88 -12.11 7.11
CA SER A 112 18.01 -12.11 8.04
C SER A 112 17.65 -12.85 9.33
N TYR A 113 18.65 -13.11 10.17
CA TYR A 113 18.45 -13.72 11.48
C TYR A 113 19.04 -12.82 12.56
N LYS A 114 18.25 -12.53 13.59
CA LYS A 114 18.71 -11.82 14.80
C LYS A 114 18.77 -12.80 15.94
N THR A 115 19.86 -12.73 16.74
CA THR A 115 19.91 -13.44 18.00
C THR A 115 19.11 -12.65 19.04
N VAL A 116 18.15 -13.30 19.67
CA VAL A 116 17.35 -12.76 20.78
C VAL A 116 17.51 -13.65 22.00
N ILE A 117 17.63 -13.04 23.17
CA ILE A 117 17.73 -13.76 24.44
C ILE A 117 16.30 -13.93 24.99
N ARG A 118 15.88 -15.16 25.24
CA ARG A 118 14.63 -15.47 25.94
C ARG A 118 14.93 -16.34 27.15
N GLY A 119 14.87 -15.73 28.35
CA GLY A 119 15.41 -16.34 29.57
C GLY A 119 16.91 -16.56 29.41
N ASP A 120 17.41 -17.77 29.69
CA ASP A 120 18.83 -18.13 29.59
C ASP A 120 19.22 -18.72 28.21
N LYS A 121 18.37 -18.61 27.20
CA LYS A 121 18.61 -19.22 25.87
C LYS A 121 18.74 -18.16 24.79
N GLU A 122 19.79 -18.30 23.98
CA GLU A 122 19.92 -17.59 22.72
C GLU A 122 19.09 -18.29 21.63
N ILE A 123 18.19 -17.55 20.98
CA ILE A 123 17.35 -18.06 19.91
C ILE A 123 17.59 -17.22 18.65
N LYS A 124 17.83 -17.86 17.51
CA LYS A 124 17.86 -17.19 16.21
C LYS A 124 16.44 -16.93 15.74
N GLN A 125 16.05 -15.65 15.71
CA GLN A 125 14.75 -15.24 15.18
C GLN A 125 14.88 -14.79 13.73
N LYS A 126 14.05 -15.38 12.85
CA LYS A 126 13.93 -14.97 11.45
C LYS A 126 13.30 -13.58 11.37
N VAL A 127 13.93 -12.69 10.63
CA VAL A 127 13.45 -11.33 10.36
C VAL A 127 13.36 -11.15 8.85
N VAL A 128 12.20 -10.73 8.36
CA VAL A 128 11.99 -10.39 6.96
C VAL A 128 12.20 -8.91 6.77
N ASP A 129 13.02 -8.52 5.79
CA ASP A 129 13.05 -7.16 5.28
C ASP A 129 11.83 -6.93 4.40
N THR A 130 10.78 -6.35 4.98
CA THR A 130 9.50 -6.17 4.33
C THR A 130 9.59 -5.25 3.12
N LYS A 131 10.36 -4.14 3.23
CA LYS A 131 10.53 -3.16 2.14
C LYS A 131 11.21 -3.79 0.92
N SER A 132 12.36 -4.42 1.12
CA SER A 132 13.07 -5.08 0.03
C SER A 132 12.27 -6.24 -0.57
N THR A 133 11.52 -6.97 0.24
CA THR A 133 10.64 -8.05 -0.21
C THR A 133 9.49 -7.51 -1.08
N SER A 134 8.80 -6.45 -0.65
CA SER A 134 7.77 -5.76 -1.45
C SER A 134 8.32 -5.28 -2.79
N ILE A 135 9.50 -4.64 -2.79
CA ILE A 135 10.17 -4.16 -4.02
C ILE A 135 10.44 -5.31 -5.00
N ASN A 136 10.94 -6.45 -4.51
CA ASN A 136 11.18 -7.64 -5.34
C ASN A 136 9.88 -8.18 -5.93
N SER A 137 8.82 -8.26 -5.12
CA SER A 137 7.49 -8.68 -5.57
C SER A 137 6.93 -7.75 -6.65
N ALA A 138 7.04 -6.44 -6.45
CA ALA A 138 6.57 -5.46 -7.44
C ALA A 138 7.36 -5.55 -8.75
N ARG A 139 8.68 -5.69 -8.70
CA ARG A 139 9.53 -5.89 -9.90
C ARG A 139 9.16 -7.16 -10.67
N ARG A 140 8.84 -8.24 -9.98
CA ARG A 140 8.40 -9.48 -10.58
C ARG A 140 7.03 -9.36 -11.26
N LEU A 141 6.09 -8.70 -10.61
CA LEU A 141 4.70 -8.58 -11.09
C LEU A 141 4.52 -7.48 -12.12
N PHE A 142 5.29 -6.39 -12.00
CA PHE A 142 5.15 -5.16 -12.77
C PHE A 142 6.50 -4.66 -13.30
N PRO A 143 7.23 -5.44 -14.08
CA PRO A 143 8.59 -5.11 -14.51
C PRO A 143 8.69 -3.83 -15.35
N GLN A 144 7.58 -3.39 -15.94
CA GLN A 144 7.51 -2.19 -16.79
C GLN A 144 7.17 -0.91 -16.03
N ILE A 145 6.78 -0.99 -14.75
CA ILE A 145 6.35 0.17 -13.97
C ILE A 145 7.55 0.86 -13.32
N ASP A 146 7.64 2.18 -13.49
CA ASP A 146 8.59 2.99 -12.71
C ASP A 146 8.11 3.12 -11.26
N LEU A 147 8.86 2.49 -10.37
CA LEU A 147 8.55 2.46 -8.93
C LEU A 147 9.20 3.61 -8.15
N ARG A 148 9.89 4.55 -8.81
CA ARG A 148 10.39 5.76 -8.16
C ARG A 148 9.22 6.70 -7.86
N LYS A 149 9.35 7.55 -6.83
CA LYS A 149 8.33 8.56 -6.51
C LYS A 149 8.04 9.43 -7.73
N ASN A 150 9.10 9.93 -8.38
CA ASN A 150 9.05 10.65 -9.65
C ASN A 150 10.39 10.49 -10.40
N GLU A 151 10.48 11.01 -11.61
CA GLU A 151 11.65 10.87 -12.49
C GLU A 151 12.95 11.47 -11.91
N ARG A 152 12.85 12.43 -10.98
CA ARG A 152 14.01 13.05 -10.31
C ARG A 152 14.59 12.17 -9.21
N CYS A 153 13.82 11.23 -8.70
CA CYS A 153 14.24 10.31 -7.65
C CYS A 153 15.09 9.17 -8.23
N LYS A 154 16.17 8.80 -7.54
CA LYS A 154 17.01 7.65 -7.91
C LYS A 154 16.57 6.35 -7.25
N LYS A 155 15.93 6.46 -6.09
CA LYS A 155 15.50 5.31 -5.29
C LYS A 155 14.04 4.96 -5.58
N ILE A 156 13.75 3.67 -5.49
CA ILE A 156 12.39 3.15 -5.46
C ILE A 156 11.71 3.66 -4.19
N ASP A 157 10.45 4.02 -4.33
CA ASP A 157 9.58 4.45 -3.24
C ASP A 157 8.79 3.24 -2.71
N ASP A 158 9.03 2.87 -1.47
CA ASP A 158 8.40 1.71 -0.83
C ASP A 158 6.90 1.91 -0.60
N ASN A 159 6.44 3.13 -0.34
CA ASN A 159 5.01 3.42 -0.15
C ASN A 159 4.24 3.32 -1.48
N LYS A 160 4.84 3.79 -2.58
CA LYS A 160 4.31 3.58 -3.93
C LYS A 160 4.21 2.10 -4.29
N VAL A 161 5.24 1.32 -3.91
CA VAL A 161 5.27 -0.13 -4.09
C VAL A 161 4.14 -0.79 -3.30
N ASP A 162 3.99 -0.48 -2.02
CA ASP A 162 3.00 -1.14 -1.16
C ASP A 162 1.57 -0.81 -1.62
N SER A 163 1.28 0.43 -2.01
CA SER A 163 -0.03 0.80 -2.58
C SER A 163 -0.35 0.04 -3.88
N LEU A 164 0.65 -0.16 -4.77
CA LEU A 164 0.51 -0.96 -5.98
C LEU A 164 0.21 -2.43 -5.66
N LEU A 165 0.94 -3.01 -4.72
CA LEU A 165 0.75 -4.40 -4.31
C LEU A 165 -0.61 -4.63 -3.62
N MET A 166 -1.12 -3.62 -2.90
CA MET A 166 -2.48 -3.67 -2.34
C MET A 166 -3.56 -3.60 -3.42
N ALA A 167 -3.37 -2.82 -4.48
CA ALA A 167 -4.28 -2.84 -5.64
C ALA A 167 -4.28 -4.22 -6.31
N GLU A 168 -3.11 -4.84 -6.48
CA GLU A 168 -2.97 -6.21 -6.99
C GLU A 168 -3.62 -7.25 -6.07
N TYR A 169 -3.48 -7.09 -4.75
CA TYR A 169 -4.18 -7.92 -3.78
C TYR A 169 -5.70 -7.84 -3.97
N ALA A 170 -6.25 -6.62 -4.10
CA ALA A 170 -7.68 -6.42 -4.35
C ALA A 170 -8.13 -7.14 -5.64
N ARG A 171 -7.32 -7.06 -6.70
CA ARG A 171 -7.57 -7.72 -7.98
C ARG A 171 -7.58 -9.25 -7.84
N ARG A 172 -6.59 -9.83 -7.15
CA ARG A 172 -6.51 -11.29 -6.93
C ARG A 172 -7.67 -11.83 -6.12
N LYS A 173 -8.09 -11.07 -5.11
CA LYS A 173 -9.22 -11.44 -4.25
C LYS A 173 -10.58 -11.14 -4.87
N ASN A 174 -10.60 -10.45 -6.01
CA ASN A 174 -11.81 -10.00 -6.69
C ASN A 174 -12.77 -9.26 -5.72
N LEU A 175 -12.18 -8.36 -4.91
CA LEU A 175 -12.91 -7.60 -3.89
C LEU A 175 -13.91 -6.63 -4.51
#